data_6d5a527dcffd77745d43165cf3f53b7a
#
_entry.id   6d5a527dcffd77745d43165cf3f53b7a
#
_cell.length_a   1.000
_cell.length_b   1.000
_cell.length_c   1.000
_cell.angle_alpha   90.00
_cell.angle_beta   90.00
_cell.angle_gamma   90.00
#
_symmetry.space_group_name_H-M   'P 1'
#
loop_
_entity.id
_entity.type
_entity.pdbx_description
1 polymer ?
#
loop_
_entity_poly.entity_id
_entity_poly.type
_entity_poly.pdbx_seq_one_letter_code
_entity_poly.pdbx_strand_id
1 'polypeptide(L)'
;MTTTNTIKTVLLLGLLSAMLLFAGEAIAGRQGLYMGLGLAILMNFSGYFFSDKIALASYRAQPVTNSDNPEVYRRVAPIVQGLCQRMELPMPRLWLLPEESPNAFATGRNPAHASVAFTVGILRLMDDREI
;
A
#
# COMPACT_ATOMS: atom_id res chain seq x y z
N MET A 1 -8.16 11.61 -4.75
CA MET A 1 -7.81 11.83 -3.33
C MET A 1 -8.55 13.06 -2.86
N THR A 2 -9.25 12.99 -1.74
CA THR A 2 -9.88 14.18 -1.18
C THR A 2 -8.81 15.13 -0.65
N THR A 3 -8.97 16.43 -0.82
CA THR A 3 -8.05 17.48 -0.35
C THR A 3 -7.65 17.29 1.12
N THR A 4 -8.58 16.83 1.95
CA THR A 4 -8.37 16.51 3.36
C THR A 4 -7.30 15.44 3.59
N ASN A 5 -7.29 14.37 2.81
CA ASN A 5 -6.28 13.30 2.96
C ASN A 5 -4.89 13.77 2.53
N THR A 6 -4.81 14.58 1.48
CA THR A 6 -3.53 15.18 1.06
C THR A 6 -2.94 16.06 2.16
N ILE A 7 -3.77 16.93 2.78
CA ILE A 7 -3.34 17.80 3.88
C ILE A 7 -2.85 16.96 5.06
N LYS A 8 -3.58 15.93 5.48
CA LYS A 8 -3.16 15.03 6.58
C LYS A 8 -1.81 14.37 6.28
N THR A 9 -1.62 13.88 5.06
CA THR A 9 -0.36 13.26 4.64
C THR A 9 0.80 14.25 4.72
N VAL A 10 0.63 15.46 4.18
CA VAL A 10 1.67 16.50 4.24
C VAL A 10 2.00 16.89 5.68
N LEU A 11 1.00 17.04 6.54
CA LEU A 11 1.20 17.37 7.96
C LEU A 11 1.95 16.25 8.70
N LEU A 12 1.60 14.99 8.46
CA LEU A 12 2.27 13.85 9.10
C LEU A 12 3.73 13.71 8.65
N LEU A 13 3.98 13.85 7.35
CA LEU A 13 5.34 13.82 6.81
C LEU A 13 6.18 15.02 7.32
N GLY A 14 5.57 16.20 7.42
CA GLY A 14 6.19 17.39 8.02
C GLY A 14 6.53 17.19 9.48
N LEU A 15 5.62 16.63 10.27
CA LEU A 15 5.84 16.33 11.69
C LEU A 15 6.97 15.31 11.88
N LEU A 16 6.97 14.22 11.09
CA LEU A 16 8.05 13.24 11.11
C LEU A 16 9.41 13.89 10.79
N SER A 17 9.44 14.76 9.78
CA SER A 17 10.66 15.50 9.44
C SER A 17 11.14 16.39 10.58
N ALA A 18 10.23 17.14 11.21
CA ALA A 18 10.57 18.01 12.32
C ALA A 18 11.13 17.20 13.52
N MET A 19 10.49 16.07 13.85
CA MET A 19 10.98 15.19 14.92
C MET A 19 12.40 14.67 14.65
N LEU A 20 12.70 14.26 13.43
CA LEU A 20 14.04 13.76 13.06
C LEU A 20 15.09 14.86 13.09
N LEU A 21 14.75 16.09 12.67
CA LEU A 21 15.63 17.25 12.75
C LEU A 21 15.94 17.61 14.22
N PHE A 22 14.93 17.72 15.06
CA PHE A 22 15.11 18.02 16.48
C PHE A 22 15.92 16.95 17.21
N ALA A 23 15.62 15.67 16.97
CA ALA A 23 16.38 14.57 17.55
C ALA A 23 17.85 14.59 17.09
N GLY A 24 18.09 14.82 15.80
CA GLY A 24 19.43 14.95 15.26
C GLY A 24 20.22 16.10 15.91
N GLU A 25 19.61 17.28 16.00
CA GLU A 25 20.22 18.45 16.64
C GLU A 25 20.51 18.20 18.12
N ALA A 26 19.60 17.60 18.86
CA ALA A 26 19.76 17.30 20.30
C ALA A 26 20.90 16.32 20.56
N ILE A 27 21.15 15.34 19.66
CA ILE A 27 22.18 14.30 19.84
C ILE A 27 23.57 14.79 19.40
N ALA A 28 23.68 15.48 18.26
CA ALA A 28 24.97 15.82 17.63
C ALA A 28 25.02 17.26 17.10
N GLY A 29 24.19 18.14 17.63
CA GLY A 29 24.18 19.56 17.23
C GLY A 29 23.96 19.74 15.74
N ARG A 30 24.67 20.72 15.16
CA ARG A 30 24.50 21.09 13.75
C ARG A 30 24.76 19.94 12.77
N GLN A 31 25.68 19.04 13.10
CA GLN A 31 25.98 17.87 12.29
C GLN A 31 24.84 16.84 12.34
N GLY A 32 24.25 16.65 13.53
CA GLY A 32 23.06 15.81 13.71
C GLY A 32 21.83 16.34 12.99
N LEU A 33 21.67 17.66 12.89
CA LEU A 33 20.60 18.28 12.11
C LEU A 33 20.71 17.92 10.61
N TYR A 34 21.90 17.95 10.02
CA TYR A 34 22.10 17.53 8.62
C TYR A 34 21.83 16.03 8.42
N MET A 35 22.25 15.19 9.37
CA MET A 35 21.96 13.76 9.35
C MET A 35 20.46 13.49 9.50
N GLY A 36 19.78 14.21 10.39
CA GLY A 36 18.34 14.15 10.59
C GLY A 36 17.57 14.55 9.32
N LEU A 37 18.03 15.59 8.61
CA LEU A 37 17.47 16.01 7.34
C LEU A 37 17.61 14.93 6.26
N GLY A 38 18.79 14.34 6.12
CA GLY A 38 19.04 13.25 5.17
C GLY A 38 18.15 12.04 5.47
N LEU A 39 18.02 11.66 6.74
CA LEU A 39 17.15 10.58 7.16
C LEU A 39 15.67 10.89 6.92
N ALA A 40 15.24 12.12 7.20
CA ALA A 40 13.86 12.56 6.94
C ALA A 40 13.50 12.45 5.46
N ILE A 41 14.38 12.91 4.57
CA ILE A 41 14.18 12.80 3.12
C ILE A 41 14.09 11.33 2.71
N LEU A 42 15.01 10.49 3.16
CA LEU A 42 15.03 9.07 2.83
C LEU A 42 13.78 8.35 3.31
N MET A 43 13.37 8.54 4.57
CA MET A 43 12.20 7.87 5.15
C MET A 43 10.90 8.35 4.51
N ASN A 44 10.74 9.65 4.29
CA ASN A 44 9.53 10.19 3.65
C ASN A 44 9.42 9.71 2.20
N PHE A 45 10.52 9.75 1.44
CA PHE A 45 10.57 9.24 0.07
C PHE A 45 10.24 7.74 0.03
N SER A 46 10.91 6.95 0.85
CA SER A 46 10.69 5.50 0.91
C SER A 46 9.27 5.15 1.35
N GLY A 47 8.75 5.80 2.38
CA GLY A 47 7.39 5.60 2.87
C GLY A 47 6.32 5.98 1.83
N TYR A 48 6.53 7.06 1.09
CA TYR A 48 5.57 7.48 0.07
C TYR A 48 5.59 6.61 -1.19
N PHE A 49 6.78 6.25 -1.69
CA PHE A 49 6.92 5.56 -2.99
C PHE A 49 6.93 4.03 -2.88
N PHE A 50 7.31 3.46 -1.75
CA PHE A 50 7.51 2.01 -1.61
C PHE A 50 6.64 1.35 -0.55
N SER A 51 5.75 2.09 0.14
CA SER A 51 4.89 1.53 1.18
C SER A 51 4.02 0.36 0.70
N ASP A 52 3.51 0.44 -0.53
CA ASP A 52 2.74 -0.64 -1.16
C ASP A 52 3.58 -1.91 -1.33
N LYS A 53 4.80 -1.77 -1.83
CA LYS A 53 5.73 -2.88 -2.04
C LYS A 53 6.18 -3.51 -0.72
N ILE A 54 6.45 -2.68 0.29
CA ILE A 54 6.84 -3.13 1.62
C ILE A 54 5.70 -3.93 2.26
N ALA A 55 4.47 -3.41 2.19
CA ALA A 55 3.30 -4.09 2.71
C ALA A 55 3.10 -5.47 2.03
N LEU A 56 3.09 -5.50 0.70
CA LEU A 56 2.93 -6.74 -0.06
C LEU A 56 4.06 -7.76 0.22
N ALA A 57 5.30 -7.30 0.30
CA ALA A 57 6.44 -8.16 0.61
C ALA A 57 6.36 -8.74 2.05
N SER A 58 5.90 -7.95 3.04
CA SER A 58 5.72 -8.41 4.42
C SER A 58 4.74 -9.57 4.53
N TYR A 59 3.73 -9.59 3.68
CA TYR A 59 2.74 -10.67 3.60
C TYR A 59 3.10 -11.78 2.59
N ARG A 60 4.29 -11.75 1.98
CA ARG A 60 4.70 -12.69 0.92
C ARG A 60 3.69 -12.78 -0.21
N ALA A 61 3.12 -11.64 -0.58
CA ALA A 61 2.08 -11.54 -1.59
C ALA A 61 2.55 -12.12 -2.93
N GLN A 62 1.73 -12.95 -3.53
CA GLN A 62 1.94 -13.55 -4.83
C GLN A 62 1.08 -12.82 -5.87
N PRO A 63 1.59 -12.52 -7.07
CA PRO A 63 0.79 -11.87 -8.10
C PRO A 63 -0.35 -12.78 -8.56
N VAL A 64 -1.48 -12.16 -8.89
CA VAL A 64 -2.65 -12.84 -9.46
C VAL A 64 -2.84 -12.36 -10.88
N THR A 65 -2.39 -13.19 -11.83
CA THR A 65 -2.43 -12.95 -13.28
C THR A 65 -2.88 -14.21 -14.01
N ASN A 66 -3.01 -14.14 -15.34
CA ASN A 66 -3.31 -15.34 -16.13
C ASN A 66 -2.20 -16.40 -16.07
N SER A 67 -0.94 -16.01 -15.80
CA SER A 67 0.20 -16.91 -15.65
C SER A 67 0.44 -17.33 -14.20
N ASP A 68 0.20 -16.41 -13.26
CA ASP A 68 0.43 -16.62 -11.84
C ASP A 68 -0.92 -16.69 -11.11
N ASN A 69 -1.20 -17.79 -10.44
CA ASN A 69 -2.49 -18.06 -9.77
C ASN A 69 -3.72 -17.93 -10.70
N PRO A 70 -3.75 -18.64 -11.86
CA PRO A 70 -4.78 -18.44 -12.90
C PRO A 70 -6.21 -18.77 -12.44
N GLU A 71 -6.37 -19.68 -11.49
CA GLU A 71 -7.69 -20.01 -10.91
C GLU A 71 -8.28 -18.85 -10.11
N VAL A 72 -7.45 -18.25 -9.26
CA VAL A 72 -7.83 -17.05 -8.50
C VAL A 72 -8.11 -15.88 -9.44
N TYR A 73 -7.27 -15.71 -10.47
CA TYR A 73 -7.46 -14.65 -11.47
C TYR A 73 -8.81 -14.80 -12.19
N ARG A 74 -9.14 -16.00 -12.67
CA ARG A 74 -10.42 -16.26 -13.37
C ARG A 74 -11.63 -16.00 -12.50
N ARG A 75 -11.52 -16.20 -11.19
CA ARG A 75 -12.60 -15.94 -10.23
C ARG A 75 -12.72 -14.46 -9.87
N VAL A 76 -11.62 -13.82 -9.50
CA VAL A 76 -11.62 -12.49 -8.88
C VAL A 76 -11.54 -11.35 -9.91
N ALA A 77 -10.77 -11.53 -10.99
CA ALA A 77 -10.54 -10.44 -11.93
C ALA A 77 -11.82 -9.91 -12.60
N PRO A 78 -12.80 -10.73 -13.03
CA PRO A 78 -14.05 -10.23 -13.61
C PRO A 78 -14.88 -9.41 -12.62
N ILE A 79 -14.88 -9.80 -11.35
CA ILE A 79 -15.60 -9.10 -10.26
C ILE A 79 -15.00 -7.71 -10.07
N VAL A 80 -13.67 -7.66 -9.86
CA VAL A 80 -12.96 -6.39 -9.67
C VAL A 80 -13.06 -5.51 -10.91
N GLN A 81 -12.94 -6.06 -12.10
CA GLN A 81 -13.10 -5.31 -13.35
C GLN A 81 -14.48 -4.68 -13.48
N GLY A 82 -15.55 -5.42 -13.16
CA GLY A 82 -16.91 -4.90 -13.16
C GLY A 82 -17.12 -3.78 -12.14
N LEU A 83 -16.48 -3.86 -10.97
CA LEU A 83 -16.49 -2.80 -9.97
C LEU A 83 -15.74 -1.55 -10.47
N CYS A 84 -14.55 -1.74 -11.04
CA CYS A 84 -13.73 -0.66 -11.58
C CYS A 84 -14.46 0.10 -12.70
N GLN A 85 -15.13 -0.61 -13.60
CA GLN A 85 -15.92 0.00 -14.67
C GLN A 85 -17.06 0.89 -14.11
N ARG A 86 -17.78 0.43 -13.10
CA ARG A 86 -18.85 1.19 -12.44
C ARG A 86 -18.33 2.41 -11.68
N MET A 87 -17.11 2.35 -11.17
CA MET A 87 -16.48 3.42 -10.39
C MET A 87 -15.61 4.34 -11.25
N GLU A 88 -15.49 4.07 -12.56
CA GLU A 88 -14.59 4.79 -13.49
C GLU A 88 -13.13 4.81 -13.01
N LEU A 89 -12.68 3.70 -12.42
CA LEU A 89 -11.32 3.53 -11.91
C LEU A 89 -10.51 2.55 -12.77
N PRO A 90 -9.19 2.73 -12.86
CA PRO A 90 -8.32 1.75 -13.49
C PRO A 90 -8.28 0.45 -12.70
N MET A 91 -8.07 -0.67 -13.40
CA MET A 91 -7.91 -1.99 -12.79
C MET A 91 -6.68 -2.01 -11.86
N PRO A 92 -6.83 -2.34 -10.57
CA PRO A 92 -5.70 -2.47 -9.65
C PRO A 92 -4.91 -3.75 -9.92
N ARG A 93 -3.68 -3.83 -9.44
CA ARG A 93 -2.93 -5.08 -9.40
C ARG A 93 -3.52 -5.99 -8.33
N LEU A 94 -3.72 -7.26 -8.68
CA LEU A 94 -4.30 -8.26 -7.76
C LEU A 94 -3.19 -9.12 -7.15
N TRP A 95 -3.34 -9.42 -5.86
CA TRP A 95 -2.37 -10.17 -5.09
C TRP A 95 -3.05 -11.21 -4.19
N LEU A 96 -2.46 -12.39 -4.12
CA LEU A 96 -2.85 -13.47 -3.21
C LEU A 96 -1.88 -13.53 -2.04
N LEU A 97 -2.43 -13.57 -0.83
CA LEU A 97 -1.66 -13.74 0.41
C LEU A 97 -1.79 -15.19 0.88
N PRO A 98 -0.68 -15.91 1.14
CA PRO A 98 -0.72 -17.31 1.56
C PRO A 98 -1.07 -17.44 3.06
N GLU A 99 -2.19 -16.89 3.48
CA GLU A 99 -2.69 -16.90 4.85
C GLU A 99 -4.10 -17.47 4.92
N GLU A 100 -4.35 -18.32 5.95
CA GLU A 100 -5.65 -18.94 6.19
C GLU A 100 -6.61 -18.01 6.94
N SER A 101 -6.11 -16.99 7.65
CA SER A 101 -6.97 -16.00 8.33
C SER A 101 -7.67 -15.13 7.27
N PRO A 102 -9.03 -15.04 7.28
CA PRO A 102 -9.76 -14.23 6.31
C PRO A 102 -9.40 -12.75 6.43
N ASN A 103 -8.81 -12.19 5.39
CA ASN A 103 -8.47 -10.78 5.32
C ASN A 103 -8.34 -10.32 3.87
N ALA A 104 -8.57 -9.01 3.64
CA ALA A 104 -8.27 -8.33 2.38
C ALA A 104 -7.89 -6.88 2.66
N PHE A 105 -7.00 -6.33 1.85
CA PHE A 105 -6.67 -4.92 1.94
C PHE A 105 -6.34 -4.32 0.56
N ALA A 106 -6.49 -3.02 0.46
CA ALA A 106 -6.03 -2.25 -0.67
C ALA A 106 -4.91 -1.31 -0.23
N THR A 107 -3.92 -1.15 -1.09
CA THR A 107 -2.80 -0.22 -0.89
C THR A 107 -2.45 0.48 -2.19
N GLY A 108 -1.73 1.59 -2.11
CA GLY A 108 -1.29 2.38 -3.26
C GLY A 108 -1.49 3.88 -3.05
N ARG A 109 -0.63 4.68 -3.67
CA ARG A 109 -0.65 6.15 -3.51
C ARG A 109 -1.76 6.85 -4.30
N ASN A 110 -2.26 6.21 -5.35
CA ASN A 110 -3.37 6.71 -6.18
C ASN A 110 -4.00 5.54 -6.95
N PRO A 111 -5.18 5.71 -7.60
CA PRO A 111 -5.85 4.64 -8.34
C PRO A 111 -4.99 3.96 -9.41
N ALA A 112 -4.13 4.71 -10.13
CA ALA A 112 -3.25 4.15 -11.16
C ALA A 112 -2.13 3.25 -10.60
N HIS A 113 -1.85 3.35 -9.30
CA HIS A 113 -0.84 2.55 -8.59
C HIS A 113 -1.47 1.74 -7.46
N ALA A 114 -2.76 1.41 -7.58
CA ALA A 114 -3.47 0.63 -6.59
C ALA A 114 -3.15 -0.87 -6.70
N SER A 115 -3.13 -1.52 -5.56
CA SER A 115 -3.04 -2.97 -5.41
C SER A 115 -4.13 -3.44 -4.46
N VAL A 116 -4.77 -4.55 -4.77
CA VAL A 116 -5.75 -5.21 -3.90
C VAL A 116 -5.24 -6.62 -3.62
N ALA A 117 -5.20 -6.97 -2.35
CA ALA A 117 -4.68 -8.24 -1.87
C ALA A 117 -5.77 -8.99 -1.10
N PHE A 118 -5.86 -10.29 -1.33
CA PHE A 118 -6.80 -11.21 -0.69
C PHE A 118 -6.04 -12.37 -0.06
N THR A 119 -6.43 -12.80 1.13
CA THR A 119 -5.90 -14.04 1.70
C THR A 119 -6.57 -15.27 1.07
N VAL A 120 -5.88 -16.39 1.11
CA VAL A 120 -6.48 -17.69 0.75
C VAL A 120 -7.73 -17.95 1.60
N GLY A 121 -7.67 -17.58 2.89
CA GLY A 121 -8.79 -17.79 3.83
C GLY A 121 -10.05 -17.02 3.44
N ILE A 122 -9.96 -15.75 3.02
CA ILE A 122 -11.16 -14.99 2.62
C ILE A 122 -11.75 -15.53 1.33
N LEU A 123 -10.94 -15.97 0.38
CA LEU A 123 -11.41 -16.54 -0.89
C LEU A 123 -12.08 -17.92 -0.71
N ARG A 124 -11.76 -18.65 0.36
CA ARG A 124 -12.46 -19.90 0.74
C ARG A 124 -13.76 -19.63 1.48
N LEU A 125 -13.79 -18.57 2.27
CA LEU A 125 -14.92 -18.22 3.12
C LEU A 125 -16.07 -17.59 2.32
N MET A 126 -15.74 -16.68 1.39
CA MET A 126 -16.70 -15.86 0.64
C MET A 126 -17.09 -16.50 -0.69
N ASP A 127 -18.35 -16.35 -1.07
CA ASP A 127 -18.82 -16.66 -2.42
C ASP A 127 -18.53 -15.48 -3.40
N ASP A 128 -18.86 -15.69 -4.69
CA ASP A 128 -18.57 -14.69 -5.74
C ASP A 128 -19.43 -13.42 -5.66
N ARG A 129 -20.45 -13.40 -4.80
CA ARG A 129 -21.28 -12.22 -4.56
C ARG A 129 -20.78 -11.40 -3.37
N GLU A 130 -20.05 -12.05 -2.48
CA GLU A 130 -19.53 -11.46 -1.25
C GLU A 130 -18.11 -10.87 -1.45
N ILE A 131 -17.39 -11.35 -2.47
CA ILE A 131 -16.10 -10.81 -2.89
C ILE A 131 -16.30 -9.47 -3.63
#